data_2714f14b6e17fcd2be7bd38403274483
#
_entry.id   2714f14b6e17fcd2be7bd38403274483
#
_cell.length_a   1.000
_cell.length_b   1.000
_cell.length_c   1.000
_cell.angle_alpha   90.00
_cell.angle_beta   90.00
_cell.angle_gamma   90.00
#
_symmetry.space_group_name_H-M   'P 1'
#
loop_
_entity.id
_entity.type
_entity.pdbx_description
1 polymer ?
#
loop_
_entity_poly.entity_id
_entity_poly.type
_entity_poly.pdbx_seq_one_letter_code
_entity_poly.pdbx_strand_id
1 'polypeptide(L)'
;QYQYYLPRLTVWNETMGRLGGGIGTRGPGETQLETDKRHIRSRVAKLRQELLEVRQVRGVQRRQRMKNNVPVVALVGYTNAGKSTILNALTGADIPANNRLFDTLDTTTRQLTVSDTCQVLLSDTVGFIAKLPHHLVEAFKATLEELEYADVLLHVIDASDPERQEHMAVVERLIEQLAKPGVPVIRCYNKCDLLPDDDLPRETGSVCISAKTGA
;
A
#
# COMPACT_ATOMS: atom_id res chain seq x y z
N GLN A 1 -6.50 14.85 -3.25
CA GLN A 1 -6.73 16.15 -2.55
C GLN A 1 -7.04 17.26 -3.55
N TYR A 2 -6.18 17.55 -4.54
CA TYR A 2 -6.38 18.67 -5.50
C TYR A 2 -7.66 18.58 -6.32
N GLN A 3 -8.08 17.38 -6.75
CA GLN A 3 -9.34 17.18 -7.46
C GLN A 3 -10.57 17.45 -6.57
N TYR A 4 -10.47 17.27 -5.27
CA TYR A 4 -11.51 17.55 -4.30
C TYR A 4 -11.68 19.05 -4.03
N TYR A 5 -10.61 19.84 -4.16
CA TYR A 5 -10.65 21.30 -3.95
C TYR A 5 -11.19 22.06 -5.17
N LEU A 6 -11.03 21.53 -6.40
CA LEU A 6 -11.48 22.19 -7.64
C LEU A 6 -12.96 22.61 -7.62
N PRO A 7 -13.94 21.77 -7.26
CA PRO A 7 -15.34 22.19 -7.20
C PRO A 7 -15.67 23.09 -5.99
N ARG A 8 -14.93 22.98 -4.89
CA ARG A 8 -15.15 23.82 -3.71
C ARG A 8 -14.70 25.26 -3.86
N LEU A 9 -13.68 25.51 -4.65
CA LEU A 9 -13.23 26.87 -5.01
C LEU A 9 -14.32 27.64 -5.78
N THR A 10 -15.20 26.96 -6.50
CA THR A 10 -16.35 27.59 -7.18
C THR A 10 -17.44 28.02 -6.20
N VAL A 11 -17.76 27.19 -5.23
CA VAL A 11 -18.82 27.46 -4.24
C VAL A 11 -18.43 28.61 -3.30
N TRP A 12 -17.15 28.73 -2.95
CA TRP A 12 -16.68 29.80 -2.06
C TRP A 12 -16.73 31.18 -2.73
N ASN A 13 -16.57 31.23 -4.05
CA ASN A 13 -16.61 32.50 -4.81
C ASN A 13 -18.04 32.99 -5.10
N GLU A 14 -19.03 32.08 -5.24
CA GLU A 14 -20.43 32.44 -5.39
C GLU A 14 -21.00 33.14 -4.15
N THR A 15 -20.49 32.81 -2.96
CA THR A 15 -20.83 33.44 -1.68
C THR A 15 -20.17 34.81 -1.53
N MET A 16 -18.93 35.02 -2.03
CA MET A 16 -18.25 36.31 -1.97
C MET A 16 -18.66 37.27 -3.11
N GLY A 17 -19.07 36.75 -4.28
CA GLY A 17 -19.48 37.56 -5.42
C GLY A 17 -20.84 38.28 -5.22
N ARG A 18 -21.62 37.91 -4.22
CA ARG A 18 -22.91 38.56 -3.86
C ARG A 18 -22.77 39.89 -3.11
N LEU A 19 -21.56 40.26 -2.68
CA LEU A 19 -21.30 41.48 -1.90
C LEU A 19 -20.74 42.66 -2.69
N GLY A 20 -20.54 42.56 -4.01
CA GLY A 20 -20.01 43.62 -4.84
C GLY A 20 -20.90 43.89 -6.05
N GLY A 21 -21.76 44.91 -5.99
CA GLY A 21 -22.72 45.26 -7.02
C GLY A 21 -22.08 45.74 -8.34
N GLY A 22 -22.78 45.47 -9.42
CA GLY A 22 -22.55 46.07 -10.73
C GLY A 22 -22.51 45.06 -11.86
N ILE A 23 -23.46 45.17 -12.78
CA ILE A 23 -23.54 44.35 -14.01
C ILE A 23 -22.31 44.71 -14.89
N GLY A 24 -21.41 43.73 -15.10
CA GLY A 24 -20.41 43.80 -16.18
C GLY A 24 -18.95 44.02 -15.80
N THR A 25 -18.57 44.11 -14.54
CA THR A 25 -17.15 44.19 -14.13
C THR A 25 -16.67 42.84 -13.59
N ARG A 26 -15.74 42.20 -14.31
CA ARG A 26 -14.95 41.09 -13.75
C ARG A 26 -14.21 41.59 -12.52
N GLY A 27 -14.68 41.22 -11.33
CA GLY A 27 -14.04 41.59 -10.08
C GLY A 27 -12.65 40.94 -9.92
N PRO A 28 -11.71 41.56 -9.16
CA PRO A 28 -10.36 41.01 -8.92
C PRO A 28 -10.41 39.55 -8.33
N GLY A 29 -11.48 39.16 -7.71
CA GLY A 29 -11.68 37.79 -7.22
C GLY A 29 -11.89 36.72 -8.30
N GLU A 30 -12.49 37.06 -9.45
CA GLU A 30 -12.67 36.11 -10.56
C GLU A 30 -11.34 35.79 -11.24
N THR A 31 -10.46 36.78 -11.44
CA THR A 31 -9.13 36.55 -12.02
C THR A 31 -8.22 35.75 -11.11
N GLN A 32 -8.33 35.94 -9.80
CA GLN A 32 -7.56 35.16 -8.82
C GLN A 32 -8.03 33.71 -8.79
N LEU A 33 -9.34 33.47 -8.81
CA LEU A 33 -9.91 32.13 -8.88
C LEU A 33 -9.52 31.38 -10.16
N GLU A 34 -9.54 32.03 -11.31
CA GLU A 34 -9.11 31.43 -12.58
C GLU A 34 -7.62 31.08 -12.55
N THR A 35 -6.80 31.92 -11.92
CA THR A 35 -5.38 31.67 -11.73
C THR A 35 -5.15 30.47 -10.83
N ASP A 36 -5.84 30.38 -9.69
CA ASP A 36 -5.75 29.26 -8.75
C ASP A 36 -6.21 27.95 -9.38
N LYS A 37 -7.33 27.98 -10.12
CA LYS A 37 -7.79 26.82 -10.90
C LYS A 37 -6.75 26.36 -11.93
N ARG A 38 -6.10 27.29 -12.62
CA ARG A 38 -5.05 26.97 -13.58
C ARG A 38 -3.83 26.35 -12.89
N HIS A 39 -3.40 26.90 -11.75
CA HIS A 39 -2.32 26.34 -10.96
C HIS A 39 -2.62 24.92 -10.47
N ILE A 40 -3.84 24.68 -9.95
CA ILE A 40 -4.26 23.36 -9.51
C ILE A 40 -4.30 22.37 -10.68
N ARG A 41 -4.87 22.78 -11.84
CA ARG A 41 -4.91 21.92 -13.04
C ARG A 41 -3.50 21.58 -13.54
N SER A 42 -2.61 22.57 -13.57
CA SER A 42 -1.20 22.38 -13.96
C SER A 42 -0.52 21.39 -12.98
N ARG A 43 -0.74 21.54 -11.69
CA ARG A 43 -0.18 20.63 -10.68
C ARG A 43 -0.72 19.21 -10.82
N VAL A 44 -2.03 19.06 -11.07
CA VAL A 44 -2.65 17.76 -11.33
C VAL A 44 -2.08 17.12 -12.60
N ALA A 45 -1.91 17.89 -13.68
CA ALA A 45 -1.31 17.39 -14.92
C ALA A 45 0.13 16.93 -14.70
N LYS A 46 0.94 17.70 -13.96
CA LYS A 46 2.31 17.35 -13.62
C LYS A 46 2.37 16.06 -12.80
N LEU A 47 1.55 15.93 -11.76
CA LEU A 47 1.49 14.73 -10.93
C LEU A 47 1.05 13.49 -11.74
N ARG A 48 0.13 13.65 -12.70
CA ARG A 48 -0.26 12.56 -13.60
C ARG A 48 0.90 12.11 -14.49
N GLN A 49 1.67 13.06 -14.99
CA GLN A 49 2.86 12.76 -15.80
C GLN A 49 3.92 12.02 -14.97
N GLU A 50 4.22 12.51 -13.77
CA GLU A 50 5.15 11.86 -12.83
C GLU A 50 4.69 10.42 -12.50
N LEU A 51 3.39 10.20 -12.31
CA LEU A 51 2.83 8.85 -12.10
C LEU A 51 3.02 7.93 -13.32
N LEU A 52 2.88 8.46 -14.54
CA LEU A 52 3.13 7.66 -15.75
C LEU A 52 4.60 7.26 -15.85
N GLU A 53 5.52 8.17 -15.55
CA GLU A 53 6.96 7.89 -15.54
C GLU A 53 7.33 6.80 -14.51
N VAL A 54 6.80 6.91 -13.27
CA VAL A 54 7.00 5.89 -12.23
C VAL A 54 6.47 4.52 -12.70
N ARG A 55 5.29 4.48 -13.33
CA ARG A 55 4.73 3.23 -13.88
C ARG A 55 5.61 2.63 -14.97
N GLN A 56 6.17 3.46 -15.86
CA GLN A 56 7.10 3.00 -16.90
C GLN A 56 8.38 2.42 -16.31
N VAL A 57 9.00 3.11 -15.33
CA VAL A 57 10.21 2.63 -14.65
C VAL A 57 9.95 1.29 -13.95
N ARG A 58 8.84 1.19 -13.21
CA ARG A 58 8.44 -0.07 -12.57
C ARG A 58 8.22 -1.19 -13.61
N GLY A 59 7.60 -0.89 -14.73
CA GLY A 59 7.42 -1.84 -15.84
C GLY A 59 8.73 -2.35 -16.44
N VAL A 60 9.75 -1.51 -16.55
CA VAL A 60 11.09 -1.90 -17.01
C VAL A 60 11.78 -2.80 -15.97
N GLN A 61 11.75 -2.40 -14.69
CA GLN A 61 12.33 -3.18 -13.60
C GLN A 61 11.68 -4.56 -13.49
N ARG A 62 10.35 -4.66 -13.63
CA ARG A 62 9.61 -5.95 -13.65
C ARG A 62 10.07 -6.84 -14.79
N ARG A 63 10.20 -6.31 -16.01
CA ARG A 63 10.70 -7.07 -17.17
C ARG A 63 12.11 -7.61 -16.96
N GLN A 64 12.98 -6.85 -16.31
CA GLN A 64 14.33 -7.33 -15.95
C GLN A 64 14.28 -8.45 -14.89
N ARG A 65 13.40 -8.33 -13.87
CA ARG A 65 13.20 -9.37 -12.84
C ARG A 65 12.74 -10.69 -13.49
N MET A 66 11.74 -10.62 -14.38
CA MET A 66 11.26 -11.79 -15.11
C MET A 66 12.34 -12.45 -15.98
N LYS A 67 13.22 -11.66 -16.59
CA LYS A 67 14.35 -12.21 -17.36
C LYS A 67 15.39 -12.94 -16.49
N ASN A 68 15.59 -12.47 -15.28
CA ASN A 68 16.57 -13.06 -14.35
C ASN A 68 16.01 -14.25 -13.57
N ASN A 69 14.73 -14.60 -13.75
CA ASN A 69 14.04 -15.73 -13.12
C ASN A 69 14.14 -15.73 -11.58
N VAL A 70 14.18 -14.53 -10.95
CA VAL A 70 14.23 -14.39 -9.50
C VAL A 70 12.80 -14.33 -8.97
N PRO A 71 12.38 -15.31 -8.15
CA PRO A 71 11.01 -15.34 -7.61
C PRO A 71 10.73 -14.12 -6.73
N VAL A 72 9.48 -13.66 -6.78
CA VAL A 72 8.99 -12.53 -5.98
C VAL A 72 8.04 -13.04 -4.91
N VAL A 73 8.38 -12.78 -3.66
CA VAL A 73 7.54 -13.05 -2.49
C VAL A 73 6.96 -11.73 -1.99
N ALA A 74 5.65 -11.57 -2.04
CA ALA A 74 5.01 -10.36 -1.52
C ALA A 74 4.44 -10.59 -0.13
N LEU A 75 4.78 -9.71 0.80
CA LEU A 75 4.22 -9.66 2.15
C LEU A 75 2.86 -8.98 2.09
N VAL A 76 1.81 -9.69 2.46
CA VAL A 76 0.44 -9.17 2.51
C VAL A 76 -0.10 -9.34 3.93
N GLY A 77 -1.00 -8.48 4.35
CA GLY A 77 -1.59 -8.60 5.67
C GLY A 77 -2.19 -7.30 6.16
N TYR A 78 -2.95 -7.40 7.22
CA TYR A 78 -3.59 -6.24 7.83
C TYR A 78 -2.55 -5.23 8.33
N THR A 79 -2.96 -3.97 8.50
CA THR A 79 -2.05 -2.96 9.05
C THR A 79 -1.58 -3.37 10.44
N ASN A 80 -0.33 -3.07 10.77
CA ASN A 80 0.32 -3.43 12.04
C ASN A 80 0.48 -4.94 12.31
N ALA A 81 0.29 -5.82 11.31
CA ALA A 81 0.57 -7.26 11.49
C ALA A 81 2.08 -7.58 11.56
N GLY A 82 2.95 -6.61 11.27
CA GLY A 82 4.40 -6.74 11.38
C GLY A 82 5.13 -7.06 10.08
N LYS A 83 4.55 -6.74 8.91
CA LYS A 83 5.16 -6.98 7.59
C LYS A 83 6.55 -6.35 7.45
N SER A 84 6.67 -5.06 7.72
CA SER A 84 7.95 -4.33 7.63
C SER A 84 8.97 -4.83 8.67
N THR A 85 8.50 -5.28 9.83
CA THR A 85 9.36 -5.90 10.84
C THR A 85 9.93 -7.23 10.34
N ILE A 86 9.10 -8.06 9.69
CA ILE A 86 9.57 -9.31 9.06
C ILE A 86 10.57 -9.02 7.96
N LEU A 87 10.28 -8.04 7.10
CA LEU A 87 11.22 -7.66 6.03
C LEU A 87 12.56 -7.25 6.61
N ASN A 88 12.58 -6.40 7.64
CA ASN A 88 13.82 -5.97 8.32
C ASN A 88 14.56 -7.15 8.96
N ALA A 89 13.85 -8.03 9.67
CA ALA A 89 14.45 -9.18 10.32
C ALA A 89 15.13 -10.15 9.32
N LEU A 90 14.47 -10.37 8.17
CA LEU A 90 14.98 -11.30 7.16
C LEU A 90 16.07 -10.71 6.27
N THR A 91 16.07 -9.40 6.02
CA THR A 91 16.98 -8.78 5.03
C THR A 91 18.04 -7.88 5.66
N GLY A 92 18.01 -7.67 6.97
CA GLY A 92 18.87 -6.72 7.67
C GLY A 92 18.65 -5.25 7.25
N ALA A 93 17.49 -4.96 6.65
CA ALA A 93 17.12 -3.60 6.26
C ALA A 93 16.70 -2.80 7.50
N ASP A 94 16.86 -1.48 7.44
CA ASP A 94 16.44 -0.55 8.47
C ASP A 94 15.28 0.32 7.95
N ILE A 95 14.15 -0.33 7.63
CA ILE A 95 12.94 0.35 7.21
C ILE A 95 12.18 0.78 8.45
N PRO A 96 11.70 2.03 8.53
CA PRO A 96 10.88 2.47 9.65
C PRO A 96 9.69 1.54 9.86
N ALA A 97 9.64 0.86 10.98
CA ALA A 97 8.56 -0.05 11.36
C ALA A 97 7.96 0.46 12.68
N ASN A 98 7.08 1.45 12.56
CA ASN A 98 6.40 2.05 13.70
C ASN A 98 5.01 1.42 13.86
N ASN A 99 4.47 1.41 15.08
CA ASN A 99 3.11 0.95 15.35
C ASN A 99 2.06 1.98 14.86
N ARG A 100 2.14 2.38 13.59
CA ARG A 100 1.22 3.34 12.98
C ARG A 100 0.45 2.69 11.84
N LEU A 101 -0.79 3.13 11.66
CA LEU A 101 -1.58 2.74 10.50
C LEU A 101 -0.94 3.31 9.23
N PHE A 102 -0.75 2.47 8.21
CA PHE A 102 -0.11 2.83 6.93
C PHE A 102 1.35 3.30 7.04
N ASP A 103 2.14 2.62 7.86
CA ASP A 103 3.56 2.94 8.02
C ASP A 103 4.34 2.77 6.70
N THR A 104 3.98 1.76 5.91
CA THR A 104 4.50 1.56 4.56
C THR A 104 3.54 2.16 3.53
N LEU A 105 3.92 3.28 2.93
CA LEU A 105 3.17 3.94 1.85
C LEU A 105 3.71 3.59 0.46
N ASP A 106 4.97 3.20 0.35
CA ASP A 106 5.61 2.78 -0.88
C ASP A 106 6.16 1.37 -0.74
N THR A 107 6.07 0.58 -1.81
CA THR A 107 6.56 -0.80 -1.80
C THR A 107 8.07 -0.82 -1.72
N THR A 108 8.60 -1.50 -0.72
CA THR A 108 10.04 -1.72 -0.59
C THR A 108 10.36 -3.15 -0.96
N THR A 109 11.22 -3.33 -1.97
CA THR A 109 11.68 -4.66 -2.39
C THR A 109 13.13 -4.85 -1.97
N ARG A 110 13.44 -6.01 -1.37
CA ARG A 110 14.78 -6.41 -0.95
C ARG A 110 15.08 -7.82 -1.44
N GLN A 111 16.34 -8.07 -1.73
CA GLN A 111 16.82 -9.40 -2.07
C GLN A 111 17.08 -10.18 -0.79
N LEU A 112 16.59 -11.40 -0.74
CA LEU A 112 16.82 -12.36 0.33
C LEU A 112 17.47 -13.61 -0.24
N THR A 113 18.59 -14.03 0.33
CA THR A 113 19.21 -15.31 0.02
C THR A 113 18.65 -16.36 0.99
N VAL A 114 17.84 -17.28 0.45
CA VAL A 114 17.19 -18.34 1.24
C VAL A 114 18.13 -19.53 1.37
N SER A 115 18.93 -19.81 0.33
CA SER A 115 19.95 -20.84 0.32
C SER A 115 21.04 -20.47 -0.68
N ASP A 116 22.13 -21.24 -0.73
CA ASP A 116 23.24 -21.01 -1.67
C ASP A 116 22.82 -20.98 -3.14
N THR A 117 21.69 -21.61 -3.45
CA THR A 117 21.16 -21.71 -4.83
C THR A 117 19.84 -20.96 -5.02
N CYS A 118 19.25 -20.43 -3.96
CA CYS A 118 17.93 -19.79 -4.03
C CYS A 118 17.97 -18.37 -3.48
N GLN A 119 17.72 -17.42 -4.37
CA GLN A 119 17.53 -16.02 -4.04
C GLN A 119 16.10 -15.61 -4.41
N VAL A 120 15.46 -14.82 -3.56
CA VAL A 120 14.12 -14.31 -3.79
C VAL A 120 14.09 -12.80 -3.59
N LEU A 121 13.15 -12.14 -4.20
CA LEU A 121 12.85 -10.74 -3.94
C LEU A 121 11.68 -10.68 -2.95
N LEU A 122 11.92 -10.17 -1.76
CA LEU A 122 10.89 -9.94 -0.75
C LEU A 122 10.37 -8.51 -0.89
N SER A 123 9.07 -8.36 -1.10
CA SER A 123 8.44 -7.05 -1.29
C SER A 123 7.46 -6.78 -0.15
N ASP A 124 7.68 -5.69 0.60
CA ASP A 124 6.69 -5.19 1.57
C ASP A 124 5.58 -4.46 0.83
N THR A 125 4.35 -4.69 1.25
CA THR A 125 3.18 -4.01 0.69
C THR A 125 2.49 -3.14 1.74
N VAL A 126 1.65 -2.23 1.27
CA VAL A 126 0.82 -1.42 2.16
C VAL A 126 -0.10 -2.32 2.99
N GLY A 127 -0.17 -2.05 4.30
CA GLY A 127 -1.10 -2.76 5.19
C GLY A 127 -2.57 -2.50 4.85
N PHE A 128 -3.36 -3.55 4.82
CA PHE A 128 -4.80 -3.47 4.57
C PHE A 128 -5.57 -3.02 5.80
N ILE A 129 -6.69 -2.35 5.60
CA ILE A 129 -7.65 -1.99 6.63
C ILE A 129 -9.08 -2.31 6.18
N ALA A 130 -9.94 -2.56 7.20
CA ALA A 130 -11.34 -2.82 7.02
C ALA A 130 -12.05 -1.60 6.54
N LYS A 131 -12.42 -1.07 5.64
CA LYS A 131 -13.05 0.20 5.20
C LYS A 131 -12.04 1.19 4.62
N LEU A 132 -11.29 0.73 3.62
CA LEU A 132 -10.47 1.65 2.83
C LEU A 132 -11.38 2.70 2.16
N PRO A 133 -11.18 3.99 2.41
CA PRO A 133 -11.94 5.03 1.71
C PRO A 133 -11.73 4.92 0.19
N HIS A 134 -12.81 5.03 -0.58
CA HIS A 134 -12.77 4.84 -2.05
C HIS A 134 -11.70 5.68 -2.77
N HIS A 135 -11.41 6.89 -2.27
CA HIS A 135 -10.37 7.75 -2.85
C HIS A 135 -8.94 7.26 -2.58
N LEU A 136 -8.75 6.38 -1.59
CA LEU A 136 -7.46 5.75 -1.32
C LEU A 136 -7.27 4.44 -2.10
N VAL A 137 -8.34 3.78 -2.51
CA VAL A 137 -8.26 2.54 -3.31
C VAL A 137 -7.47 2.76 -4.60
N GLU A 138 -7.68 3.88 -5.30
CA GLU A 138 -6.90 4.19 -6.51
C GLU A 138 -5.42 4.50 -6.21
N ALA A 139 -5.14 5.17 -5.08
CA ALA A 139 -3.76 5.43 -4.67
C ALA A 139 -3.03 4.14 -4.28
N PHE A 140 -3.73 3.21 -3.62
CA PHE A 140 -3.17 1.91 -3.24
C PHE A 140 -3.09 0.92 -4.42
N LYS A 141 -3.88 1.09 -5.47
CA LYS A 141 -3.81 0.22 -6.66
C LYS A 141 -2.39 0.08 -7.20
N ALA A 142 -1.62 1.17 -7.22
CA ALA A 142 -0.23 1.15 -7.68
C ALA A 142 0.71 0.32 -6.79
N THR A 143 0.44 0.24 -5.50
CA THR A 143 1.20 -0.57 -4.54
C THR A 143 0.69 -2.01 -4.51
N LEU A 144 -0.60 -2.21 -4.79
CA LEU A 144 -1.24 -3.52 -4.90
C LEU A 144 -0.93 -4.24 -6.21
N GLU A 145 -0.45 -3.53 -7.24
CA GLU A 145 0.05 -4.13 -8.47
C GLU A 145 1.21 -5.15 -8.23
N GLU A 146 1.93 -5.04 -7.11
CA GLU A 146 2.95 -6.04 -6.75
C GLU A 146 2.36 -7.43 -6.45
N LEU A 147 1.09 -7.51 -6.01
CA LEU A 147 0.39 -8.79 -5.78
C LEU A 147 0.10 -9.54 -7.07
N GLU A 148 -0.18 -8.81 -8.16
CA GLU A 148 -0.42 -9.39 -9.48
C GLU A 148 0.81 -10.11 -10.04
N TYR A 149 2.01 -9.68 -9.62
CA TYR A 149 3.28 -10.18 -10.13
C TYR A 149 4.03 -11.07 -9.12
N ALA A 150 3.46 -11.29 -7.95
CA ALA A 150 4.07 -12.17 -6.96
C ALA A 150 3.97 -13.64 -7.41
N ASP A 151 5.04 -14.39 -7.15
CA ASP A 151 5.09 -15.85 -7.35
C ASP A 151 4.61 -16.58 -6.10
N VAL A 152 4.76 -15.95 -4.92
CA VAL A 152 4.27 -16.45 -3.62
C VAL A 152 3.78 -15.26 -2.79
N LEU A 153 2.67 -15.45 -2.07
CA LEU A 153 2.18 -14.50 -1.09
C LEU A 153 2.44 -15.01 0.33
N LEU A 154 3.06 -14.18 1.14
CA LEU A 154 3.20 -14.42 2.58
C LEU A 154 2.15 -13.58 3.32
N HIS A 155 1.05 -14.24 3.72
CA HIS A 155 -0.03 -13.59 4.47
C HIS A 155 0.35 -13.47 5.94
N VAL A 156 0.79 -12.28 6.34
CA VAL A 156 1.21 -11.97 7.71
C VAL A 156 -0.01 -11.61 8.55
N ILE A 157 -0.19 -12.35 9.63
CA ILE A 157 -1.34 -12.28 10.53
C ILE A 157 -0.83 -11.97 11.92
N ASP A 158 -1.43 -11.00 12.61
CA ASP A 158 -1.16 -10.77 14.02
C ASP A 158 -1.86 -11.85 14.84
N ALA A 159 -1.10 -12.79 15.38
CA ALA A 159 -1.63 -13.91 16.15
C ALA A 159 -2.32 -13.46 17.46
N SER A 160 -1.85 -12.34 18.03
CA SER A 160 -2.34 -11.79 19.30
C SER A 160 -3.60 -10.94 19.16
N ASP A 161 -4.03 -10.64 17.93
CA ASP A 161 -5.19 -9.79 17.66
C ASP A 161 -6.49 -10.58 17.90
N PRO A 162 -7.38 -10.13 18.79
CA PRO A 162 -8.68 -10.77 19.00
C PRO A 162 -9.60 -10.74 17.77
N GLU A 163 -9.44 -9.74 16.89
CA GLU A 163 -10.21 -9.58 15.63
C GLU A 163 -9.50 -10.25 14.43
N ARG A 164 -8.48 -11.08 14.66
CA ARG A 164 -7.64 -11.68 13.61
C ARG A 164 -8.44 -12.36 12.49
N GLN A 165 -9.57 -13.03 12.84
CA GLN A 165 -10.39 -13.73 11.85
C GLN A 165 -11.06 -12.75 10.85
N GLU A 166 -11.55 -11.64 11.34
CA GLU A 166 -12.12 -10.59 10.50
C GLU A 166 -11.06 -9.94 9.62
N HIS A 167 -9.88 -9.66 10.19
CA HIS A 167 -8.75 -9.10 9.47
C HIS A 167 -8.24 -10.06 8.40
N MET A 168 -8.15 -11.34 8.68
CA MET A 168 -7.81 -12.37 7.70
C MET A 168 -8.79 -12.39 6.54
N ALA A 169 -10.10 -12.41 6.82
CA ALA A 169 -11.14 -12.43 5.80
C ALA A 169 -11.10 -11.19 4.89
N VAL A 170 -10.72 -10.01 5.42
CA VAL A 170 -10.53 -8.79 4.61
C VAL A 170 -9.36 -8.96 3.66
N VAL A 171 -8.23 -9.46 4.15
CA VAL A 171 -7.02 -9.65 3.34
C VAL A 171 -7.23 -10.71 2.27
N GLU A 172 -7.86 -11.85 2.61
CA GLU A 172 -8.15 -12.94 1.69
C GLU A 172 -9.02 -12.50 0.51
N ARG A 173 -10.09 -11.74 0.76
CA ARG A 173 -10.91 -11.15 -0.33
C ARG A 173 -10.11 -10.24 -1.25
N LEU A 174 -9.16 -9.50 -0.71
CA LEU A 174 -8.31 -8.62 -1.53
C LEU A 174 -7.28 -9.42 -2.33
N ILE A 175 -6.74 -10.50 -1.75
CA ILE A 175 -5.87 -11.45 -2.47
C ILE A 175 -6.64 -12.05 -3.66
N GLU A 176 -7.87 -12.53 -3.44
CA GLU A 176 -8.71 -13.09 -4.51
C GLU A 176 -8.98 -12.11 -5.64
N GLN A 177 -9.11 -10.82 -5.33
CA GLN A 177 -9.40 -9.77 -6.31
C GLN A 177 -8.17 -9.28 -7.08
N LEU A 178 -7.00 -9.31 -6.47
CA LEU A 178 -5.82 -8.60 -6.95
C LEU A 178 -4.65 -9.52 -7.32
N ALA A 179 -4.57 -10.69 -6.72
CA ALA A 179 -3.48 -11.62 -6.99
C ALA A 179 -3.73 -12.44 -8.26
N LYS A 180 -2.64 -12.95 -8.81
CA LYS A 180 -2.70 -13.89 -9.93
C LYS A 180 -3.46 -15.16 -9.52
N PRO A 181 -4.38 -15.67 -10.34
CA PRO A 181 -5.08 -16.91 -10.04
C PRO A 181 -4.11 -18.08 -9.78
N GLY A 182 -4.32 -18.79 -8.67
CA GLY A 182 -3.50 -19.94 -8.31
C GLY A 182 -2.15 -19.62 -7.68
N VAL A 183 -1.87 -18.36 -7.33
CA VAL A 183 -0.67 -18.02 -6.58
C VAL A 183 -0.69 -18.70 -5.20
N PRO A 184 0.39 -19.39 -4.79
CA PRO A 184 0.46 -19.99 -3.46
C PRO A 184 0.46 -18.92 -2.37
N VAL A 185 -0.33 -19.15 -1.32
CA VAL A 185 -0.43 -18.28 -0.14
C VAL A 185 0.04 -19.05 1.08
N ILE A 186 1.07 -18.55 1.75
CA ILE A 186 1.57 -19.10 3.02
C ILE A 186 1.07 -18.19 4.14
N ARG A 187 0.34 -18.76 5.12
CA ARG A 187 -0.09 -18.03 6.30
C ARG A 187 1.04 -17.97 7.32
N CYS A 188 1.39 -16.75 7.74
CA CYS A 188 2.44 -16.49 8.71
C CYS A 188 1.85 -15.76 9.92
N TYR A 189 1.66 -16.50 11.00
CA TYR A 189 1.21 -15.96 12.27
C TYR A 189 2.38 -15.32 13.00
N ASN A 190 2.38 -14.01 13.06
CA ASN A 190 3.41 -13.21 13.72
C ASN A 190 2.96 -12.78 15.12
N LYS A 191 3.90 -12.34 15.94
CA LYS A 191 3.73 -11.95 17.35
C LYS A 191 3.32 -13.12 18.25
N CYS A 192 3.75 -14.31 17.91
CA CYS A 192 3.49 -15.51 18.70
C CYS A 192 4.10 -15.45 20.10
N ASP A 193 5.11 -14.59 20.32
CA ASP A 193 5.68 -14.27 21.63
C ASP A 193 4.69 -13.65 22.62
N LEU A 194 3.54 -13.18 22.14
CA LEU A 194 2.49 -12.59 22.98
C LEU A 194 1.40 -13.59 23.38
N LEU A 195 1.48 -14.83 22.89
CA LEU A 195 0.51 -15.89 23.16
C LEU A 195 1.15 -17.04 23.97
N PRO A 196 0.38 -17.70 24.85
CA PRO A 196 0.79 -18.97 25.42
C PRO A 196 0.91 -20.06 24.34
N ASP A 197 1.77 -21.06 24.55
CA ASP A 197 2.01 -22.15 23.59
C ASP A 197 0.74 -22.93 23.22
N ASP A 198 -0.21 -23.02 24.12
CA ASP A 198 -1.49 -23.73 23.93
C ASP A 198 -2.45 -22.96 23.01
N ASP A 199 -2.29 -21.63 22.90
CA ASP A 199 -3.13 -20.74 22.08
C ASP A 199 -2.53 -20.46 20.69
N LEU A 200 -1.37 -21.03 20.38
CA LEU A 200 -0.72 -20.85 19.09
C LEU A 200 -1.54 -21.49 17.96
N PRO A 201 -1.72 -20.78 16.83
CA PRO A 201 -2.41 -21.35 15.68
C PRO A 201 -1.68 -22.59 15.15
N ARG A 202 -2.40 -23.72 15.03
CA ARG A 202 -1.87 -24.98 14.50
C ARG A 202 -2.58 -25.35 13.21
N GLU A 203 -2.29 -24.63 12.16
CA GLU A 203 -2.87 -24.85 10.84
C GLU A 203 -1.84 -25.48 9.91
N THR A 204 -2.25 -26.51 9.16
CA THR A 204 -1.37 -27.17 8.19
C THR A 204 -0.93 -26.19 7.09
N GLY A 205 0.37 -26.07 6.88
CA GLY A 205 0.94 -25.15 5.89
C GLY A 205 1.07 -23.70 6.35
N SER A 206 0.83 -23.43 7.65
CA SER A 206 1.14 -22.13 8.27
C SER A 206 2.43 -22.19 9.07
N VAL A 207 3.00 -21.02 9.35
CA VAL A 207 4.17 -20.83 10.21
C VAL A 207 3.84 -19.85 11.33
N CYS A 208 4.32 -20.13 12.55
CA CYS A 208 4.25 -19.23 13.69
C CYS A 208 5.64 -18.63 13.94
N ILE A 209 5.69 -17.31 14.06
CA ILE A 209 6.95 -16.59 14.26
C ILE A 209 6.78 -15.44 15.26
N SER A 210 7.90 -14.93 15.72
CA SER A 210 8.00 -13.60 16.31
C SER A 210 9.08 -12.81 15.61
N ALA A 211 8.68 -11.91 14.72
CA ALA A 211 9.63 -11.04 14.02
C ALA A 211 10.41 -10.10 14.96
N LYS A 212 9.90 -9.91 16.19
CA LYS A 212 10.55 -9.09 17.22
C LYS A 212 11.67 -9.83 17.95
N THR A 213 11.47 -11.11 18.24
CA THR A 213 12.45 -11.91 18.99
C THR A 213 13.36 -12.72 18.09
N GLY A 214 13.00 -12.89 16.80
CA GLY A 214 13.74 -13.70 15.84
C GLY A 214 13.42 -15.20 15.95
N ALA A 215 12.32 -15.56 16.62
CA ALA A 215 11.87 -16.95 16.79
C ALA A 215 10.88 -17.35 15.70
#